data_9139e7d4c9a7934f4e75866dcf80851d
#
_entry.id   9139e7d4c9a7934f4e75866dcf80851d
#
_cell.length_a   1.000
_cell.length_b   1.000
_cell.length_c   1.000
_cell.angle_alpha   90.00
_cell.angle_beta   90.00
_cell.angle_gamma   90.00
#
_symmetry.space_group_name_H-M   'P 1'
#
loop_
_entity.id
_entity.type
_entity.pdbx_description
1 polymer ?
#
loop_
_entity_poly.entity_id
_entity_poly.type
_entity_poly.pdbx_seq_one_letter_code
_entity_poly.pdbx_strand_id
1 'polypeptide(L)'
;MNSQIEAAIKEVEKFNDSIRDALDSKNISNTGEAARSIYIDFGDNFVRSIGIFYLEFLDTGRGPGRWPPYKPLADWVETKLGIPRGNQRFESTVYFVRKKIADLGTEIFIRNGKGIELSEKIVTLRENLRIALRESTILTIKQRLDRFKKLYHKKKFKI
;
A
#
# COMPACT_ATOMS: atom_id res chain seq x y z
N MET A 1 -18.52 -6.81 -15.56
CA MET A 1 -17.06 -6.70 -15.34
C MET A 1 -16.41 -8.04 -15.67
N ASN A 2 -15.18 -8.05 -16.14
CA ASN A 2 -14.46 -9.30 -16.46
C ASN A 2 -14.07 -9.99 -15.14
N SER A 3 -14.33 -11.31 -15.01
CA SER A 3 -14.03 -12.08 -13.80
C SER A 3 -12.54 -12.02 -13.37
N GLN A 4 -11.63 -11.81 -14.32
CA GLN A 4 -10.20 -11.62 -14.05
C GLN A 4 -9.92 -10.26 -13.41
N ILE A 5 -10.61 -9.21 -13.86
CA ILE A 5 -10.50 -7.87 -13.25
C ILE A 5 -11.05 -7.89 -11.83
N GLU A 6 -12.20 -8.53 -11.60
CA GLU A 6 -12.77 -8.70 -10.26
C GLU A 6 -11.83 -9.44 -9.31
N ALA A 7 -11.22 -10.54 -9.78
CA ALA A 7 -10.23 -11.28 -9.01
C ALA A 7 -8.99 -10.42 -8.68
N ALA A 8 -8.52 -9.64 -9.65
CA ALA A 8 -7.38 -8.75 -9.45
C ALA A 8 -7.69 -7.61 -8.47
N ILE A 9 -8.86 -6.97 -8.57
CA ILE A 9 -9.32 -5.93 -7.62
C ILE A 9 -9.26 -6.47 -6.19
N LYS A 10 -9.83 -7.65 -5.95
CA LYS A 10 -9.86 -8.26 -4.63
C LYS A 10 -8.46 -8.46 -4.02
N GLU A 11 -7.49 -8.91 -4.81
CA GLU A 11 -6.11 -9.10 -4.32
C GLU A 11 -5.40 -7.77 -4.10
N VAL A 12 -5.64 -6.75 -4.95
CA VAL A 12 -5.11 -5.40 -4.76
C VAL A 12 -5.75 -4.72 -3.54
N GLU A 13 -7.02 -4.96 -3.22
CA GLU A 13 -7.65 -4.50 -1.98
C GLU A 13 -6.95 -5.05 -0.75
N LYS A 14 -6.74 -6.37 -0.69
CA LYS A 14 -5.99 -7.02 0.41
C LYS A 14 -4.59 -6.44 0.58
N PHE A 15 -3.90 -6.18 -0.54
CA PHE A 15 -2.59 -5.55 -0.52
C PHE A 15 -2.67 -4.13 0.07
N ASN A 16 -3.63 -3.32 -0.36
CA ASN A 16 -3.84 -1.98 0.16
C ASN A 16 -4.14 -1.99 1.67
N ASP A 17 -5.00 -2.91 2.11
CA ASP A 17 -5.31 -3.09 3.53
C ASP A 17 -4.07 -3.49 4.32
N SER A 18 -3.25 -4.39 3.79
CA SER A 18 -1.99 -4.79 4.44
C SER A 18 -0.99 -3.63 4.62
N ILE A 19 -1.02 -2.64 3.71
CA ILE A 19 -0.20 -1.42 3.86
C ILE A 19 -0.80 -0.51 4.93
N ARG A 20 -2.13 -0.31 4.93
CA ARG A 20 -2.83 0.48 5.95
C ARG A 20 -2.58 -0.08 7.35
N ASP A 21 -2.73 -1.39 7.52
CA ASP A 21 -2.46 -2.09 8.78
C ASP A 21 -1.02 -1.91 9.24
N ALA A 22 -0.05 -1.95 8.33
CA ALA A 22 1.35 -1.72 8.66
C ALA A 22 1.63 -0.27 9.07
N LEU A 23 0.99 0.71 8.42
CA LEU A 23 1.09 2.12 8.78
C LEU A 23 0.52 2.38 10.19
N ASP A 24 -0.59 1.76 10.51
CA ASP A 24 -1.27 1.91 11.81
C ASP A 24 -0.56 1.15 12.92
N SER A 25 -0.27 -0.13 12.73
CA SER A 25 0.35 -0.99 13.75
C SER A 25 1.75 -0.55 14.14
N LYS A 26 2.53 -0.07 13.17
CA LYS A 26 3.88 0.46 13.41
C LYS A 26 3.89 1.94 13.80
N ASN A 27 2.72 2.58 13.89
CA ASN A 27 2.57 4.00 14.22
C ASN A 27 3.45 4.95 13.35
N ILE A 28 3.63 4.58 12.08
CA ILE A 28 4.51 5.28 11.14
C ILE A 28 3.84 6.56 10.63
N SER A 29 2.51 6.52 10.43
CA SER A 29 1.75 7.67 9.94
C SER A 29 1.45 8.67 11.06
N ASN A 30 1.68 9.95 10.82
CA ASN A 30 1.38 11.01 11.78
C ASN A 30 -0.09 11.48 11.70
N THR A 31 -0.56 11.76 10.48
CA THR A 31 -1.90 12.34 10.23
C THR A 31 -2.90 11.33 9.67
N GLY A 32 -2.48 10.11 9.41
CA GLY A 32 -3.26 9.10 8.69
C GLY A 32 -3.43 9.40 7.18
N GLU A 33 -2.81 10.47 6.67
CA GLU A 33 -2.91 10.86 5.26
C GLU A 33 -2.39 9.77 4.32
N ALA A 34 -1.27 9.13 4.68
CA ALA A 34 -0.70 8.04 3.88
C ALA A 34 -1.70 6.88 3.72
N ALA A 35 -2.34 6.45 4.80
CA ALA A 35 -3.35 5.39 4.76
C ALA A 35 -4.58 5.79 3.93
N ARG A 36 -5.07 7.02 4.10
CA ARG A 36 -6.22 7.54 3.33
C ARG A 36 -5.93 7.76 1.84
N SER A 37 -4.67 7.97 1.48
CA SER A 37 -4.28 8.19 0.08
C SER A 37 -4.27 6.92 -0.76
N ILE A 38 -4.32 5.74 -0.13
CA ILE A 38 -4.24 4.46 -0.83
C ILE A 38 -5.61 4.11 -1.37
N TYR A 39 -5.70 3.97 -2.70
CA TYR A 39 -6.92 3.55 -3.38
C TYR A 39 -6.61 2.70 -4.60
N ILE A 40 -7.65 2.10 -5.18
CA ILE A 40 -7.57 1.31 -6.40
C ILE A 40 -8.07 2.16 -7.56
N ASP A 41 -7.31 2.16 -8.65
CA ASP A 41 -7.74 2.61 -9.95
C ASP A 41 -7.78 1.41 -10.90
N PHE A 42 -8.88 1.23 -11.63
CA PHE A 42 -9.07 0.10 -12.52
C PHE A 42 -9.87 0.46 -13.77
N GLY A 43 -9.66 -0.32 -14.82
CA GLY A 43 -10.37 -0.24 -16.09
C GLY A 43 -10.64 -1.62 -16.66
N ASP A 44 -10.95 -1.69 -17.94
CA ASP A 44 -11.32 -2.96 -18.60
C ASP A 44 -10.17 -3.97 -18.65
N ASN A 45 -8.92 -3.50 -18.59
CA ASN A 45 -7.72 -4.31 -18.78
C ASN A 45 -6.59 -4.05 -17.77
N PHE A 46 -6.84 -3.23 -16.77
CA PHE A 46 -5.84 -2.94 -15.71
C PHE A 46 -6.48 -2.79 -14.34
N VAL A 47 -5.68 -3.09 -13.33
CA VAL A 47 -5.93 -2.77 -11.90
C VAL A 47 -4.62 -2.29 -11.32
N ARG A 48 -4.63 -1.19 -10.59
CA ARG A 48 -3.45 -0.64 -9.94
C ARG A 48 -3.79 -0.06 -8.56
N SER A 49 -2.86 -0.20 -7.64
CA SER A 49 -2.87 0.51 -6.37
C SER A 49 -2.20 1.87 -6.57
N ILE A 50 -2.83 2.90 -6.06
CA ILE A 50 -2.30 4.27 -6.05
C ILE A 50 -2.19 4.73 -4.60
N GLY A 51 -1.12 5.43 -4.30
CA GLY A 51 -0.88 6.02 -2.99
C GLY A 51 -0.01 7.26 -3.10
N ILE A 52 0.14 7.96 -1.99
CA ILE A 52 0.96 9.16 -1.93
C ILE A 52 2.43 8.86 -2.23
N PHE A 53 3.11 9.79 -2.93
CA PHE A 53 4.48 9.58 -3.43
C PHE A 53 5.51 9.28 -2.32
N TYR A 54 5.26 9.68 -1.09
CA TYR A 54 6.22 9.45 0.00
C TYR A 54 6.04 8.09 0.72
N LEU A 55 5.16 7.20 0.25
CA LEU A 55 5.04 5.83 0.80
C LEU A 55 6.36 5.07 0.77
N GLU A 56 7.18 5.28 -0.26
CA GLU A 56 8.52 4.70 -0.34
C GLU A 56 9.41 5.13 0.82
N PHE A 57 9.34 6.40 1.25
CA PHE A 57 10.09 6.88 2.40
C PHE A 57 9.56 6.36 3.74
N LEU A 58 8.29 5.96 3.80
CA LEU A 58 7.73 5.28 4.97
C LEU A 58 8.21 3.82 5.08
N ASP A 59 8.69 3.25 3.99
CA ASP A 59 9.27 1.90 3.94
C ASP A 59 10.79 1.92 4.14
N THR A 60 11.49 2.69 3.34
CA THR A 60 12.95 2.71 3.30
C THR A 60 13.58 3.69 4.29
N GLY A 61 12.80 4.64 4.76
CA GLY A 61 13.29 5.76 5.53
C GLY A 61 14.02 6.79 4.66
N ARG A 62 14.51 7.81 5.29
CA ARG A 62 15.33 8.85 4.66
C ARG A 62 16.76 8.75 5.13
N GLY A 63 17.71 8.67 4.21
CA GLY A 63 19.14 8.70 4.51
C GLY A 63 19.62 10.05 5.03
N PRO A 64 20.88 10.12 5.54
CA PRO A 64 21.52 11.34 5.97
C PRO A 64 21.72 12.32 4.80
N GLY A 65 21.99 13.58 5.10
CA GLY A 65 22.26 14.62 4.11
C GLY A 65 21.48 15.90 4.36
N ARG A 66 20.71 16.38 3.38
CA ARG A 66 20.01 17.67 3.47
C ARG A 66 19.09 17.72 4.70
N TRP A 67 18.96 18.90 5.28
CA TRP A 67 18.03 19.15 6.39
C TRP A 67 16.60 18.82 5.97
N PRO A 68 15.85 18.06 6.80
CA PRO A 68 14.44 17.84 6.56
C PRO A 68 13.63 19.14 6.59
N PRO A 69 12.49 19.21 5.88
CA PRO A 69 11.59 20.36 5.98
C PRO A 69 11.14 20.62 7.42
N TYR A 70 11.10 21.90 7.82
CA TYR A 70 10.73 22.27 9.19
C TYR A 70 9.29 21.89 9.53
N LYS A 71 8.33 22.30 8.68
CA LYS A 71 6.90 22.17 8.98
C LYS A 71 6.46 20.74 9.28
N PRO A 72 6.73 19.71 8.46
CA PRO A 72 6.33 18.34 8.78
C PRO A 72 6.90 17.82 10.10
N LEU A 73 8.12 18.22 10.46
CA LEU A 73 8.73 17.81 11.71
C LEU A 73 8.19 18.58 12.91
N ALA A 74 7.85 19.86 12.74
CA ALA A 74 7.17 20.64 13.76
C ALA A 74 5.79 20.03 14.06
N ASP A 75 5.03 19.68 13.03
CA ASP A 75 3.74 19.01 13.19
C ASP A 75 3.91 17.63 13.88
N TRP A 76 4.97 16.88 13.54
CA TRP A 76 5.28 15.61 14.17
C TRP A 76 5.68 15.78 15.66
N VAL A 77 6.50 16.75 16.01
CA VAL A 77 6.88 17.04 17.41
C VAL A 77 5.64 17.38 18.24
N GLU A 78 4.74 18.18 17.68
CA GLU A 78 3.50 18.56 18.35
C GLU A 78 2.58 17.36 18.60
N THR A 79 2.37 16.55 17.56
CA THR A 79 1.40 15.43 17.62
C THR A 79 1.95 14.17 18.27
N LYS A 80 3.19 13.78 18.00
CA LYS A 80 3.76 12.52 18.49
C LYS A 80 4.52 12.67 19.81
N LEU A 81 5.17 13.80 20.05
CA LEU A 81 5.86 14.05 21.31
C LEU A 81 5.02 14.85 22.32
N GLY A 82 3.85 15.36 21.88
CA GLY A 82 2.96 16.14 22.74
C GLY A 82 3.55 17.47 23.18
N ILE A 83 4.52 18.04 22.46
CA ILE A 83 5.16 19.31 22.77
C ILE A 83 4.51 20.42 21.95
N PRO A 84 3.66 21.28 22.53
CA PRO A 84 2.96 22.31 21.78
C PRO A 84 3.92 23.43 21.33
N ARG A 85 3.60 24.08 20.21
CA ARG A 85 4.42 25.15 19.58
C ARG A 85 4.75 26.33 20.49
N GLY A 86 3.95 26.60 21.50
CA GLY A 86 4.24 27.64 22.50
C GLY A 86 5.17 27.19 23.64
N ASN A 87 5.60 25.95 23.66
CA ASN A 87 6.48 25.44 24.71
C ASN A 87 7.93 25.87 24.45
N GLN A 88 8.63 26.27 25.51
CA GLN A 88 10.04 26.70 25.47
C GLN A 88 11.00 25.67 24.83
N ARG A 89 10.66 24.37 24.94
CA ARG A 89 11.46 23.28 24.38
C ARG A 89 11.10 22.93 22.93
N PHE A 90 10.04 23.50 22.38
CA PHE A 90 9.55 23.10 21.07
C PHE A 90 10.57 23.30 19.97
N GLU A 91 11.08 24.53 19.81
CA GLU A 91 12.05 24.87 18.76
C GLU A 91 13.35 24.09 18.88
N SER A 92 13.87 23.92 20.09
CA SER A 92 15.07 23.11 20.33
C SER A 92 14.84 21.64 19.98
N THR A 93 13.68 21.09 20.32
CA THR A 93 13.34 19.70 19.98
C THR A 93 13.25 19.53 18.47
N VAL A 94 12.55 20.40 17.75
CA VAL A 94 12.49 20.38 16.28
C VAL A 94 13.89 20.47 15.67
N TYR A 95 14.72 21.37 16.17
CA TYR A 95 16.10 21.52 15.70
C TYR A 95 16.91 20.22 15.90
N PHE A 96 16.89 19.61 17.09
CA PHE A 96 17.63 18.39 17.37
C PHE A 96 17.15 17.20 16.54
N VAL A 97 15.84 17.05 16.34
CA VAL A 97 15.29 16.00 15.47
C VAL A 97 15.73 16.20 14.03
N ARG A 98 15.65 17.43 13.51
CA ARG A 98 16.12 17.75 12.15
C ARG A 98 17.60 17.46 12.00
N LYS A 99 18.43 17.88 12.98
CA LYS A 99 19.86 17.64 12.97
C LYS A 99 20.17 16.14 12.99
N LYS A 100 19.53 15.39 13.87
CA LYS A 100 19.69 13.93 13.94
C LYS A 100 19.39 13.25 12.60
N ILE A 101 18.29 13.65 11.95
CA ILE A 101 17.90 13.09 10.63
C ILE A 101 18.90 13.52 9.55
N ALA A 102 19.40 14.76 9.58
CA ALA A 102 20.41 15.21 8.63
C ALA A 102 21.74 14.47 8.80
N ASP A 103 22.14 14.18 10.03
CA ASP A 103 23.41 13.52 10.34
C ASP A 103 23.36 12.00 10.14
N LEU A 104 22.27 11.34 10.54
CA LEU A 104 22.18 9.88 10.63
C LEU A 104 21.10 9.25 9.74
N GLY A 105 20.17 10.03 9.25
CA GLY A 105 18.95 9.55 8.61
C GLY A 105 17.83 9.29 9.64
N THR A 106 16.69 8.82 9.12
CA THR A 106 15.55 8.40 9.97
C THR A 106 15.83 7.05 10.61
N GLU A 107 15.12 6.73 11.68
CA GLU A 107 15.27 5.45 12.37
C GLU A 107 14.95 4.24 11.48
N ILE A 108 13.98 4.38 10.57
CA ILE A 108 13.68 3.36 9.56
C ILE A 108 14.89 3.11 8.66
N PHE A 109 15.56 4.16 8.20
CA PHE A 109 16.78 4.05 7.39
C PHE A 109 17.91 3.36 8.16
N ILE A 110 18.15 3.76 9.41
CA ILE A 110 19.20 3.19 10.28
C ILE A 110 18.93 1.69 10.53
N ARG A 111 17.68 1.27 10.59
CA ARG A 111 17.26 -0.14 10.75
C ARG A 111 17.18 -0.92 9.43
N ASN A 112 17.84 -0.44 8.38
CA ASN A 112 17.87 -1.06 7.04
C ASN A 112 16.49 -1.15 6.35
N GLY A 113 15.68 -0.09 6.43
CA GLY A 113 14.47 0.02 5.64
C GLY A 113 13.37 -0.96 6.02
N LYS A 114 13.16 -1.23 7.29
CA LYS A 114 12.05 -2.09 7.77
C LYS A 114 10.84 -1.26 8.23
N GLY A 115 10.39 -0.36 7.36
CA GLY A 115 9.18 0.44 7.59
C GLY A 115 7.91 -0.38 7.44
N ILE A 116 7.20 -0.20 6.34
CA ILE A 116 5.95 -0.92 6.03
C ILE A 116 6.14 -2.27 5.33
N GLU A 117 7.38 -2.67 5.06
CA GLU A 117 7.74 -3.93 4.37
C GLU A 117 7.09 -4.03 2.98
N LEU A 118 7.13 -2.92 2.24
CA LEU A 118 6.46 -2.80 0.95
C LEU A 118 6.95 -3.83 -0.07
N SER A 119 8.25 -4.08 -0.13
CA SER A 119 8.85 -5.05 -1.05
C SER A 119 8.32 -6.47 -0.82
N GLU A 120 8.19 -6.90 0.44
CA GLU A 120 7.66 -8.22 0.79
C GLU A 120 6.17 -8.33 0.46
N LYS A 121 5.41 -7.27 0.71
CA LYS A 121 3.99 -7.19 0.35
C LYS A 121 3.77 -7.25 -1.17
N ILE A 122 4.65 -6.61 -1.96
CA ILE A 122 4.60 -6.69 -3.43
C ILE A 122 4.86 -8.11 -3.92
N VAL A 123 5.82 -8.83 -3.33
CA VAL A 123 6.07 -10.24 -3.66
C VAL A 123 4.83 -11.09 -3.37
N THR A 124 4.23 -10.91 -2.20
CA THR A 124 3.00 -11.60 -1.80
C THR A 124 1.83 -11.29 -2.73
N LEU A 125 1.64 -10.01 -3.08
CA LEU A 125 0.62 -9.61 -4.06
C LEU A 125 0.82 -10.29 -5.41
N ARG A 126 2.04 -10.35 -5.91
CA ARG A 126 2.36 -11.00 -7.20
C ARG A 126 1.95 -12.46 -7.21
N GLU A 127 2.27 -13.22 -6.16
CA GLU A 127 1.89 -14.63 -6.06
C GLU A 127 0.38 -14.81 -5.94
N ASN A 128 -0.29 -14.01 -5.12
CA ASN A 128 -1.74 -14.06 -4.96
C ASN A 128 -2.46 -13.71 -6.27
N LEU A 129 -2.01 -12.68 -6.98
CA LEU A 129 -2.55 -12.32 -8.30
C LEU A 129 -2.40 -13.47 -9.30
N ARG A 130 -1.24 -14.12 -9.33
CA ARG A 130 -0.99 -15.26 -10.23
C ARG A 130 -1.99 -16.39 -9.97
N ILE A 131 -2.24 -16.72 -8.71
CA ILE A 131 -3.19 -17.76 -8.31
C ILE A 131 -4.62 -17.33 -8.67
N ALA A 132 -5.05 -16.16 -8.26
CA ALA A 132 -6.40 -15.66 -8.47
C ALA A 132 -6.77 -15.55 -9.96
N LEU A 133 -5.85 -15.05 -10.79
CA LEU A 133 -6.06 -14.96 -12.23
C LEU A 133 -6.14 -16.35 -12.89
N ARG A 134 -5.33 -17.31 -12.45
CA ARG A 134 -5.39 -18.69 -12.95
C ARG A 134 -6.73 -19.34 -12.60
N GLU A 135 -7.19 -19.22 -11.37
CA GLU A 135 -8.47 -19.76 -10.91
C GLU A 135 -9.65 -19.14 -11.65
N SER A 136 -9.66 -17.83 -11.81
CA SER A 136 -10.67 -17.09 -12.57
C SER A 136 -10.73 -17.53 -14.03
N THR A 137 -9.57 -17.77 -14.65
CA THR A 137 -9.49 -18.28 -16.02
C THR A 137 -10.08 -19.67 -16.12
N ILE A 138 -9.73 -20.59 -15.22
CA ILE A 138 -10.25 -21.97 -15.18
C ILE A 138 -11.76 -21.95 -14.99
N LEU A 139 -12.28 -21.13 -14.08
CA LEU A 139 -13.71 -21.01 -13.86
C LEU A 139 -14.45 -20.53 -15.11
N THR A 140 -13.93 -19.51 -15.79
CA THR A 140 -14.48 -18.98 -17.03
C THR A 140 -14.53 -20.05 -18.13
N ILE A 141 -13.46 -20.83 -18.29
CA ILE A 141 -13.41 -21.94 -19.27
C ILE A 141 -14.46 -23.01 -18.92
N LYS A 142 -14.56 -23.43 -17.66
CA LYS A 142 -15.58 -24.41 -17.23
C LYS A 142 -16.99 -23.92 -17.53
N GLN A 143 -17.32 -22.68 -17.20
CA GLN A 143 -18.64 -22.08 -17.47
C GLN A 143 -18.97 -22.05 -18.97
N ARG A 144 -17.99 -21.74 -19.83
CA ARG A 144 -18.17 -21.78 -21.29
C ARG A 144 -18.42 -23.17 -21.81
N LEU A 145 -17.64 -24.17 -21.32
CA LEU A 145 -17.81 -25.56 -21.67
C LEU A 145 -19.20 -26.11 -21.25
N ASP A 146 -19.67 -25.77 -20.06
CA ASP A 146 -20.99 -26.18 -19.59
C ASP A 146 -22.14 -25.56 -20.40
N ARG A 147 -22.01 -24.29 -20.79
CA ARG A 147 -22.97 -23.66 -21.72
C ARG A 147 -22.96 -24.38 -23.08
N PHE A 148 -21.79 -24.71 -23.60
CA PHE A 148 -21.66 -25.41 -24.86
C PHE A 148 -22.31 -26.79 -24.79
N LYS A 149 -22.05 -27.58 -23.72
CA LYS A 149 -22.68 -28.89 -23.50
C LYS A 149 -24.23 -28.77 -23.47
N LYS A 150 -24.76 -27.77 -22.72
CA LYS A 150 -26.23 -27.55 -22.64
C LYS A 150 -26.83 -27.21 -24.00
N LEU A 151 -26.15 -26.41 -24.82
CA LEU A 151 -26.60 -26.07 -26.18
C LEU A 151 -26.57 -27.28 -27.12
N TYR A 152 -25.55 -28.10 -27.02
CA TYR A 152 -25.38 -29.31 -27.82
C TYR A 152 -26.47 -30.35 -27.49
N HIS A 153 -26.75 -30.58 -26.22
CA HIS A 153 -27.82 -31.49 -25.80
C HIS A 153 -29.21 -31.01 -26.25
N LYS A 154 -29.51 -29.71 -26.20
CA LYS A 154 -30.77 -29.14 -26.70
C LYS A 154 -30.95 -29.33 -28.20
N LYS A 155 -29.89 -29.34 -29.00
CA LYS A 155 -29.99 -29.60 -30.47
C LYS A 155 -30.21 -31.07 -30.80
N LYS A 156 -29.74 -32.01 -29.99
CA LYS A 156 -29.88 -33.45 -30.20
C LYS A 156 -31.29 -34.00 -29.96
N PHE A 157 -32.13 -33.28 -29.23
CA PHE A 157 -33.50 -33.68 -28.89
C PHE A 157 -34.60 -32.90 -29.64
N LYS A 158 -34.23 -32.18 -30.72
CA LYS A 158 -35.19 -31.50 -31.62
C LYS A 158 -35.24 -32.18 -33.00
N ILE A 159 -35.25 -33.50 -33.06
CA ILE A 159 -35.59 -34.30 -34.26
C ILE A 159 -36.92 -34.99 -34.03
#